data_971bc9f4a789f942d6db9f86483ab5f3
#
_entry.id   971bc9f4a789f942d6db9f86483ab5f3
#
_cell.length_a   1.000
_cell.length_b   1.000
_cell.length_c   1.000
_cell.angle_alpha   90.00
_cell.angle_beta   90.00
_cell.angle_gamma   90.00
#
_symmetry.space_group_name_H-M   'P 1'
#
loop_
_entity.id
_entity.type
_entity.pdbx_description
1 polymer ?
#
loop_
_entity_poly.entity_id
_entity_poly.type
_entity_poly.pdbx_seq_one_letter_code
_entity_poly.pdbx_strand_id
1 'polypeptide(L)'
;MKVVLSDGSIIGGGDLISAIYRTDLVPVPVSLEMVVKATDELKGLLGISDKLIVGDGISLTIVKSQHINMQAVKAGKRVGGLIIIAVLSGCEPLLSVASRATSLNDTSFNEVYRVLGAKIRLKGDIKLNQFICLKGQLPTKRIAISLQKEAAVTMYSDGEISVTRINDLFKGESLIYDRSALQWIDNPHVLSHGNTNFLSIDDNGSDILGSPLNNKQVGYYPRADARELQNLRRILVTKAKMVRQLDDRLNAGSVVTVDDGSSQDSLVVLTAAHRYDTGALGGRPIMATQAWLAQLEGEK
;
A
#
# COMPACT_ATOMS: atom_id res chain seq x y z
N MET A 1 -18.42 -8.41 -1.84
CA MET A 1 -17.10 -8.93 -2.28
C MET A 1 -17.21 -10.44 -2.46
N LYS A 2 -16.74 -10.99 -3.57
CA LYS A 2 -16.67 -12.43 -3.84
C LYS A 2 -15.26 -12.91 -3.47
N VAL A 3 -15.15 -14.00 -2.71
CA VAL A 3 -13.86 -14.67 -2.40
C VAL A 3 -13.97 -16.11 -2.85
N VAL A 4 -13.09 -16.50 -3.78
CA VAL A 4 -13.02 -17.85 -4.33
C VAL A 4 -11.78 -18.54 -3.77
N LEU A 5 -11.93 -19.76 -3.29
CA LEU A 5 -10.87 -20.58 -2.73
C LEU A 5 -10.09 -21.33 -3.81
N SER A 6 -9.01 -21.98 -3.43
CA SER A 6 -8.14 -22.72 -4.36
C SER A 6 -8.80 -23.90 -5.08
N ASP A 7 -9.86 -24.46 -4.51
CA ASP A 7 -10.68 -25.53 -5.09
C ASP A 7 -11.82 -25.02 -5.99
N GLY A 8 -11.96 -23.69 -6.15
CA GLY A 8 -13.01 -23.03 -6.90
C GLY A 8 -14.30 -22.77 -6.11
N SER A 9 -14.40 -23.20 -4.87
CA SER A 9 -15.54 -22.89 -4.00
C SER A 9 -15.55 -21.42 -3.61
N ILE A 10 -16.73 -20.89 -3.27
CA ILE A 10 -16.92 -19.49 -2.87
C ILE A 10 -17.23 -19.46 -1.38
N ILE A 11 -16.54 -18.60 -0.63
CA ILE A 11 -16.88 -18.39 0.78
C ILE A 11 -18.28 -17.78 0.84
N GLY A 12 -19.22 -18.52 1.45
CA GLY A 12 -20.60 -18.08 1.60
C GLY A 12 -20.74 -16.89 2.56
N GLY A 13 -21.77 -16.06 2.34
CA GLY A 13 -22.05 -14.93 3.23
C GLY A 13 -22.39 -15.32 4.68
N GLY A 14 -22.76 -16.59 4.91
CA GLY A 14 -22.95 -17.15 6.25
C GLY A 14 -21.64 -17.51 6.97
N ASP A 15 -20.52 -17.68 6.25
CA ASP A 15 -19.23 -18.09 6.78
C ASP A 15 -18.21 -16.94 6.80
N LEU A 16 -18.29 -16.02 5.86
CA LEU A 16 -17.57 -14.76 5.91
C LEU A 16 -18.19 -13.88 7.01
N ILE A 17 -17.42 -13.50 8.00
CA ILE A 17 -17.85 -12.61 9.08
C ILE A 17 -17.56 -11.17 8.69
N SER A 18 -16.30 -10.88 8.37
CA SER A 18 -15.87 -9.58 7.89
C SER A 18 -14.69 -9.72 6.94
N ALA A 19 -14.53 -8.72 6.05
CA ALA A 19 -13.34 -8.60 5.22
C ALA A 19 -13.00 -7.13 5.02
N ILE A 20 -11.70 -6.84 4.93
CA ILE A 20 -11.16 -5.55 4.53
C ILE A 20 -10.21 -5.79 3.37
N TYR A 21 -10.65 -5.40 2.18
CA TYR A 21 -9.78 -5.34 1.01
C TYR A 21 -9.13 -3.96 0.95
N ARG A 22 -7.81 -3.94 0.82
CA ARG A 22 -7.05 -2.70 0.93
C ARG A 22 -6.08 -2.55 -0.23
N THR A 23 -6.02 -1.33 -0.77
CA THR A 23 -5.01 -0.90 -1.72
C THR A 23 -4.18 0.22 -1.12
N ASP A 24 -2.87 0.22 -1.38
CA ASP A 24 -1.89 1.17 -0.83
C ASP A 24 -0.84 1.55 -1.87
N LEU A 25 -0.25 2.75 -1.75
CA LEU A 25 0.90 3.18 -2.55
C LEU A 25 2.23 2.67 -1.95
N VAL A 26 2.36 1.36 -1.80
CA VAL A 26 3.53 0.70 -1.17
C VAL A 26 4.01 -0.50 -2.01
N PRO A 27 5.23 -1.01 -1.78
CA PRO A 27 5.81 -2.09 -2.58
C PRO A 27 4.96 -3.37 -2.74
N VAL A 28 4.08 -3.66 -1.78
CA VAL A 28 3.07 -4.72 -1.90
C VAL A 28 1.70 -4.04 -1.81
N PRO A 29 1.12 -3.61 -2.94
CA PRO A 29 0.04 -2.62 -2.94
C PRO A 29 -1.34 -3.17 -2.62
N VAL A 30 -1.52 -4.48 -2.54
CA VAL A 30 -2.82 -5.10 -2.26
C VAL A 30 -2.74 -6.06 -1.10
N SER A 31 -3.68 -5.93 -0.17
CA SER A 31 -3.87 -6.85 0.94
C SER A 31 -5.34 -7.11 1.22
N LEU A 32 -5.61 -8.28 1.79
CA LEU A 32 -6.91 -8.67 2.31
C LEU A 32 -6.74 -9.14 3.74
N GLU A 33 -7.53 -8.59 4.64
CA GLU A 33 -7.75 -9.13 5.97
C GLU A 33 -9.18 -9.63 6.05
N MET A 34 -9.40 -10.89 6.41
CA MET A 34 -10.75 -11.41 6.58
C MET A 34 -10.87 -12.28 7.81
N VAL A 35 -12.07 -12.34 8.35
CA VAL A 35 -12.47 -13.23 9.43
C VAL A 35 -13.57 -14.13 8.91
N VAL A 36 -13.35 -15.44 8.98
CA VAL A 36 -14.32 -16.45 8.59
C VAL A 36 -14.62 -17.38 9.76
N LYS A 37 -15.75 -18.08 9.71
CA LYS A 37 -16.04 -19.15 10.67
C LYS A 37 -15.04 -20.28 10.51
N ALA A 38 -14.58 -20.85 11.64
CA ALA A 38 -13.62 -21.97 11.65
C ALA A 38 -14.34 -23.31 11.46
N THR A 39 -14.90 -23.55 10.26
CA THR A 39 -15.38 -24.87 9.86
C THR A 39 -14.19 -25.76 9.50
N ASP A 40 -14.36 -27.11 9.60
CA ASP A 40 -13.25 -28.01 9.27
C ASP A 40 -12.88 -27.95 7.78
N GLU A 41 -13.85 -27.69 6.91
CA GLU A 41 -13.67 -27.46 5.49
C GLU A 41 -12.79 -26.21 5.24
N LEU A 42 -13.16 -25.05 5.80
CA LEU A 42 -12.41 -23.81 5.63
C LEU A 42 -11.02 -23.85 6.26
N LYS A 43 -10.82 -24.61 7.35
CA LYS A 43 -9.48 -24.82 7.92
C LYS A 43 -8.55 -25.54 6.94
N GLY A 44 -9.08 -26.48 6.15
CA GLY A 44 -8.32 -27.22 5.16
C GLY A 44 -7.95 -26.43 3.92
N LEU A 45 -8.68 -25.33 3.60
CA LEU A 45 -8.55 -24.55 2.39
C LEU A 45 -7.94 -23.15 2.60
N LEU A 46 -7.73 -22.74 3.85
CA LEU A 46 -7.25 -21.42 4.25
C LEU A 46 -5.91 -21.50 5.00
N GLY A 47 -5.03 -22.36 4.57
CA GLY A 47 -3.67 -22.48 5.10
C GLY A 47 -2.73 -21.41 4.60
N ILE A 48 -1.57 -21.27 5.25
CA ILE A 48 -0.49 -20.39 4.76
C ILE A 48 -0.03 -20.90 3.39
N SER A 49 0.20 -20.00 2.44
CA SER A 49 0.55 -20.23 1.04
C SER A 49 -0.61 -20.65 0.13
N ASP A 50 -1.81 -20.90 0.65
CA ASP A 50 -2.99 -21.11 -0.19
C ASP A 50 -3.36 -19.81 -0.93
N LYS A 51 -4.00 -19.97 -2.09
CA LYS A 51 -4.40 -18.86 -2.95
C LYS A 51 -5.88 -18.57 -2.81
N LEU A 52 -6.20 -17.29 -2.91
CA LEU A 52 -7.56 -16.76 -2.97
C LEU A 52 -7.70 -15.93 -4.24
N ILE A 53 -8.91 -15.92 -4.81
CA ILE A 53 -9.27 -14.97 -5.86
C ILE A 53 -10.36 -14.05 -5.32
N VAL A 54 -10.15 -12.75 -5.42
CA VAL A 54 -11.04 -11.73 -4.87
C VAL A 54 -11.57 -10.83 -5.98
N GLY A 55 -12.85 -10.48 -5.90
CA GLY A 55 -13.50 -9.61 -6.88
C GLY A 55 -13.46 -10.18 -8.29
N ASP A 56 -12.96 -9.39 -9.22
CA ASP A 56 -12.89 -9.71 -10.66
C ASP A 56 -11.62 -10.44 -11.08
N GLY A 57 -11.02 -11.23 -10.16
CA GLY A 57 -9.90 -12.09 -10.52
C GLY A 57 -8.56 -11.76 -9.86
N ILE A 58 -8.54 -10.93 -8.83
CA ILE A 58 -7.31 -10.56 -8.11
C ILE A 58 -6.83 -11.76 -7.31
N SER A 59 -5.67 -12.32 -7.69
CA SER A 59 -5.05 -13.44 -6.99
C SER A 59 -4.27 -12.97 -5.78
N LEU A 60 -4.60 -13.52 -4.62
CA LEU A 60 -3.92 -13.24 -3.35
C LEU A 60 -3.38 -14.55 -2.76
N THR A 61 -2.27 -14.46 -2.04
CA THR A 61 -1.67 -15.59 -1.31
C THR A 61 -1.77 -15.35 0.19
N ILE A 62 -2.22 -16.34 0.92
CA ILE A 62 -2.35 -16.29 2.38
C ILE A 62 -0.96 -16.30 3.02
N VAL A 63 -0.66 -15.25 3.78
CA VAL A 63 0.59 -15.10 4.54
C VAL A 63 0.40 -15.33 6.04
N LYS A 64 -0.84 -15.27 6.52
CA LYS A 64 -1.19 -15.59 7.90
C LYS A 64 -2.57 -16.23 7.96
N SER A 65 -2.67 -17.34 8.71
CA SER A 65 -3.91 -18.00 9.06
C SER A 65 -3.86 -18.32 10.56
N GLN A 66 -4.78 -17.78 11.33
CA GLN A 66 -4.76 -17.92 12.80
C GLN A 66 -6.16 -18.18 13.35
N HIS A 67 -6.26 -19.20 14.18
CA HIS A 67 -7.47 -19.49 14.96
C HIS A 67 -7.70 -18.41 16.02
N ILE A 68 -8.97 -18.01 16.15
CA ILE A 68 -9.44 -17.15 17.23
C ILE A 68 -10.68 -17.77 17.88
N ASN A 69 -10.77 -17.61 19.21
CA ASN A 69 -11.98 -17.91 19.94
C ASN A 69 -12.88 -16.68 19.96
N MET A 70 -14.02 -16.76 19.29
CA MET A 70 -15.01 -15.67 19.33
C MET A 70 -15.94 -15.83 20.54
N GLN A 71 -16.42 -14.71 21.09
CA GLN A 71 -17.39 -14.73 22.20
C GLN A 71 -18.80 -15.11 21.74
N ALA A 72 -19.04 -15.19 20.43
CA ALA A 72 -20.33 -15.54 19.86
C ALA A 72 -20.67 -17.01 20.15
N VAL A 73 -21.90 -17.26 20.61
CA VAL A 73 -22.45 -18.60 20.87
C VAL A 73 -23.57 -18.84 19.88
N LYS A 74 -23.50 -19.97 19.12
CA LYS A 74 -24.55 -20.42 18.23
C LYS A 74 -24.95 -21.83 18.64
N ALA A 75 -26.23 -22.06 18.90
CA ALA A 75 -26.78 -23.37 19.36
C ALA A 75 -26.02 -23.93 20.61
N GLY A 76 -25.68 -23.05 21.57
CA GLY A 76 -24.99 -23.47 22.81
C GLY A 76 -23.48 -23.72 22.65
N LYS A 77 -22.90 -23.60 21.45
CA LYS A 77 -21.46 -23.79 21.20
C LYS A 77 -20.79 -22.46 20.84
N ARG A 78 -19.59 -22.24 21.37
CA ARG A 78 -18.76 -21.10 20.96
C ARG A 78 -18.38 -21.25 19.48
N VAL A 79 -18.51 -20.17 18.73
CA VAL A 79 -18.12 -20.12 17.31
C VAL A 79 -16.63 -19.79 17.28
N GLY A 80 -15.81 -20.69 16.73
CA GLY A 80 -14.43 -20.39 16.38
C GLY A 80 -14.35 -19.55 15.12
N GLY A 81 -13.32 -18.73 14.99
CA GLY A 81 -13.01 -17.98 13.79
C GLY A 81 -11.59 -18.24 13.30
N LEU A 82 -11.36 -17.92 12.03
CA LEU A 82 -10.04 -17.82 11.42
C LEU A 82 -9.81 -16.39 11.00
N ILE A 83 -8.72 -15.80 11.45
CA ILE A 83 -8.19 -14.55 10.88
C ILE A 83 -7.23 -14.92 9.77
N ILE A 84 -7.50 -14.42 8.57
CA ILE A 84 -6.71 -14.65 7.38
C ILE A 84 -6.16 -13.31 6.92
N ILE A 85 -4.83 -13.26 6.68
CA ILE A 85 -4.20 -12.13 5.98
C ILE A 85 -3.60 -12.68 4.70
N ALA A 86 -3.98 -12.08 3.58
CA ALA A 86 -3.49 -12.41 2.27
C ALA A 86 -2.96 -11.16 1.56
N VAL A 87 -1.99 -11.33 0.69
CA VAL A 87 -1.36 -10.26 -0.09
C VAL A 87 -1.33 -10.64 -1.56
N LEU A 88 -1.09 -9.67 -2.44
CA LEU A 88 -1.01 -9.89 -3.87
C LEU A 88 -0.05 -11.03 -4.19
N SER A 89 -0.55 -12.04 -4.91
CA SER A 89 0.21 -13.24 -5.26
C SER A 89 1.48 -12.90 -6.05
N GLY A 90 2.58 -13.53 -5.65
CA GLY A 90 3.90 -13.29 -6.23
C GLY A 90 4.71 -12.19 -5.51
N CYS A 91 4.11 -11.47 -4.55
CA CYS A 91 4.82 -10.49 -3.72
C CYS A 91 5.25 -11.02 -2.35
N GLU A 92 4.86 -12.24 -1.96
CA GLU A 92 5.08 -12.81 -0.62
C GLU A 92 6.57 -12.79 -0.21
N PRO A 93 7.54 -13.08 -1.10
CA PRO A 93 8.95 -13.09 -0.73
C PRO A 93 9.45 -11.72 -0.23
N LEU A 94 8.83 -10.63 -0.68
CA LEU A 94 9.21 -9.28 -0.28
C LEU A 94 8.87 -8.95 1.17
N LEU A 95 7.96 -9.72 1.79
CA LEU A 95 7.50 -9.53 3.18
C LEU A 95 8.40 -10.25 4.20
N SER A 96 9.28 -11.12 3.73
CA SER A 96 10.21 -11.85 4.58
C SER A 96 11.57 -11.16 4.61
N VAL A 97 12.30 -11.28 5.73
CA VAL A 97 13.65 -10.75 5.81
C VAL A 97 14.57 -11.41 4.78
N ALA A 98 15.43 -10.63 4.14
CA ALA A 98 16.36 -11.11 3.13
C ALA A 98 17.32 -12.15 3.71
N SER A 99 17.37 -13.35 3.14
CA SER A 99 18.27 -14.44 3.55
C SER A 99 19.71 -14.22 3.10
N ARG A 100 19.91 -13.38 2.07
CA ARG A 100 21.23 -13.00 1.52
C ARG A 100 21.26 -11.51 1.22
N ALA A 101 22.45 -10.95 1.14
CA ALA A 101 22.64 -9.59 0.68
C ALA A 101 22.43 -9.52 -0.85
N THR A 102 21.81 -8.44 -1.30
CA THR A 102 21.62 -8.10 -2.71
C THR A 102 22.19 -6.70 -2.93
N SER A 103 23.08 -6.55 -3.89
CA SER A 103 23.61 -5.26 -4.34
C SER A 103 23.58 -5.24 -5.86
N LEU A 104 22.86 -4.25 -6.42
CA LEU A 104 22.68 -4.05 -7.85
C LEU A 104 23.09 -2.63 -8.19
N ASN A 105 23.84 -2.44 -9.26
CA ASN A 105 24.17 -1.15 -9.85
C ASN A 105 23.51 -1.04 -11.22
N ASP A 106 23.15 0.16 -11.65
CA ASP A 106 22.50 0.44 -12.95
C ASP A 106 21.33 -0.50 -13.22
N THR A 107 20.44 -0.62 -12.26
CA THR A 107 19.33 -1.57 -12.26
C THR A 107 17.97 -0.90 -12.48
N SER A 108 16.89 -1.62 -12.28
CA SER A 108 15.51 -1.13 -12.35
C SER A 108 14.63 -1.77 -11.29
N PHE A 109 13.45 -1.19 -11.03
CA PHE A 109 12.53 -1.79 -10.07
C PHE A 109 12.07 -3.19 -10.48
N ASN A 110 11.86 -3.47 -11.77
CA ASN A 110 11.53 -4.82 -12.23
C ASN A 110 12.62 -5.83 -11.87
N GLU A 111 13.89 -5.46 -12.06
CA GLU A 111 15.01 -6.32 -11.70
C GLU A 111 15.12 -6.50 -10.19
N VAL A 112 14.95 -5.42 -9.42
CA VAL A 112 14.94 -5.46 -7.94
C VAL A 112 13.89 -6.44 -7.44
N TYR A 113 12.64 -6.34 -7.91
CA TYR A 113 11.57 -7.25 -7.51
C TYR A 113 11.91 -8.70 -7.84
N ARG A 114 12.38 -8.94 -9.07
CA ARG A 114 12.78 -10.28 -9.53
C ARG A 114 13.90 -10.90 -8.68
N VAL A 115 14.98 -10.15 -8.42
CA VAL A 115 16.13 -10.65 -7.65
C VAL A 115 15.78 -10.89 -6.18
N LEU A 116 14.84 -10.13 -5.63
CA LEU A 116 14.30 -10.34 -4.29
C LEU A 116 13.27 -11.46 -4.21
N GLY A 117 13.00 -12.13 -5.32
CA GLY A 117 12.17 -13.35 -5.39
C GLY A 117 10.69 -13.11 -5.71
N ALA A 118 10.28 -11.88 -5.99
CA ALA A 118 8.93 -11.62 -6.44
C ALA A 118 8.67 -12.27 -7.80
N LYS A 119 7.49 -12.88 -7.95
CA LYS A 119 7.03 -13.55 -9.18
C LYS A 119 6.00 -12.70 -9.92
N ILE A 120 6.20 -11.40 -9.92
CA ILE A 120 5.33 -10.42 -10.58
C ILE A 120 6.17 -9.49 -11.43
N ARG A 121 5.61 -9.02 -12.54
CA ARG A 121 6.22 -7.99 -13.39
C ARG A 121 5.52 -6.67 -13.15
N LEU A 122 6.30 -5.59 -13.06
CA LEU A 122 5.78 -4.25 -12.90
C LEU A 122 5.49 -3.64 -14.27
N LYS A 123 4.38 -2.94 -14.40
CA LYS A 123 4.06 -2.07 -15.52
C LYS A 123 4.77 -0.73 -15.31
N GLY A 124 5.42 -0.22 -16.35
CA GLY A 124 6.32 0.92 -16.20
C GLY A 124 7.56 0.55 -15.36
N ASP A 125 8.69 1.06 -15.72
CA ASP A 125 9.93 0.78 -15.00
C ASP A 125 10.73 2.07 -14.82
N ILE A 126 11.35 2.22 -13.66
CA ILE A 126 12.22 3.34 -13.36
C ILE A 126 13.60 2.77 -13.07
N LYS A 127 14.62 3.34 -13.73
CA LYS A 127 16.01 2.98 -13.51
C LYS A 127 16.49 3.51 -12.17
N LEU A 128 17.36 2.74 -11.54
CA LEU A 128 18.02 3.02 -10.27
C LEU A 128 19.53 2.97 -10.47
N ASN A 129 20.25 3.95 -9.96
CA ASN A 129 21.71 3.93 -9.96
C ASN A 129 22.22 2.76 -9.11
N GLN A 130 21.62 2.59 -7.93
CA GLN A 130 22.00 1.50 -7.03
C GLN A 130 20.82 1.04 -6.18
N PHE A 131 20.78 -0.28 -5.92
CA PHE A 131 19.90 -0.87 -4.93
C PHE A 131 20.69 -1.78 -4.01
N ILE A 132 20.51 -1.62 -2.68
CA ILE A 132 21.16 -2.46 -1.67
C ILE A 132 20.11 -2.92 -0.67
N CYS A 133 20.04 -4.25 -0.49
CA CYS A 133 19.29 -4.90 0.58
C CYS A 133 20.21 -5.90 1.28
N LEU A 134 20.58 -5.63 2.52
CA LEU A 134 21.48 -6.50 3.28
C LEU A 134 20.71 -7.71 3.83
N LYS A 135 21.44 -8.79 4.14
CA LYS A 135 20.88 -9.94 4.87
C LYS A 135 20.23 -9.46 6.17
N GLY A 136 19.02 -9.95 6.46
CA GLY A 136 18.25 -9.56 7.64
C GLY A 136 17.41 -8.28 7.48
N GLN A 137 17.54 -7.53 6.37
CA GLN A 137 16.66 -6.40 6.07
C GLN A 137 15.37 -6.85 5.42
N LEU A 138 14.30 -6.07 5.61
CA LEU A 138 13.03 -6.26 4.91
C LEU A 138 13.12 -5.66 3.50
N PRO A 139 12.93 -6.47 2.43
CA PRO A 139 12.93 -6.00 1.05
C PRO A 139 11.96 -4.85 0.81
N THR A 140 10.72 -4.93 1.30
CA THR A 140 9.71 -3.88 1.16
C THR A 140 10.19 -2.53 1.68
N LYS A 141 10.87 -2.49 2.83
CA LYS A 141 11.44 -1.26 3.38
C LYS A 141 12.52 -0.67 2.48
N ARG A 142 13.38 -1.52 1.91
CA ARG A 142 14.46 -1.06 1.01
C ARG A 142 13.91 -0.56 -0.31
N ILE A 143 12.92 -1.26 -0.89
CA ILE A 143 12.21 -0.81 -2.09
C ILE A 143 11.52 0.54 -1.84
N ALA A 144 10.82 0.70 -0.70
CA ALA A 144 10.16 1.95 -0.37
C ALA A 144 11.13 3.14 -0.29
N ILE A 145 12.32 2.95 0.31
CA ILE A 145 13.37 3.98 0.33
C ILE A 145 13.85 4.32 -1.10
N SER A 146 14.03 3.30 -1.96
CA SER A 146 14.44 3.54 -3.35
C SER A 146 13.35 4.24 -4.16
N LEU A 147 12.07 3.89 -3.94
CA LEU A 147 10.93 4.60 -4.54
C LEU A 147 10.93 6.08 -4.12
N GLN A 148 11.17 6.37 -2.85
CA GLN A 148 11.23 7.73 -2.35
C GLN A 148 12.39 8.53 -2.99
N LYS A 149 13.56 7.92 -3.17
CA LYS A 149 14.69 8.53 -3.89
C LYS A 149 14.36 8.87 -5.35
N GLU A 150 13.45 8.13 -5.97
CA GLU A 150 12.98 8.37 -7.33
C GLU A 150 11.70 9.22 -7.39
N ALA A 151 11.22 9.76 -6.26
CA ALA A 151 9.91 10.40 -6.13
C ALA A 151 8.82 9.57 -6.82
N ALA A 152 8.78 8.28 -6.52
CA ALA A 152 7.90 7.30 -7.14
C ALA A 152 7.15 6.47 -6.11
N VAL A 153 6.08 5.85 -6.54
CA VAL A 153 5.26 4.92 -5.75
C VAL A 153 4.94 3.68 -6.59
N THR A 154 4.54 2.62 -5.91
CA THR A 154 3.88 1.48 -6.57
C THR A 154 2.40 1.53 -6.30
N MET A 155 1.60 1.22 -7.30
CA MET A 155 0.14 1.11 -7.20
C MET A 155 -0.37 -0.11 -7.96
N TYR A 156 -1.55 -0.57 -7.61
CA TYR A 156 -2.23 -1.66 -8.30
C TYR A 156 -3.43 -1.11 -9.07
N SER A 157 -3.41 -1.28 -10.38
CA SER A 157 -4.52 -0.92 -11.26
C SER A 157 -4.60 -1.89 -12.43
N ASP A 158 -5.80 -2.15 -12.93
CA ASP A 158 -6.05 -2.96 -14.13
C ASP A 158 -5.39 -4.37 -14.07
N GLY A 159 -5.33 -4.96 -12.88
CA GLY A 159 -4.75 -6.30 -12.69
C GLY A 159 -3.22 -6.33 -12.56
N GLU A 160 -2.54 -5.20 -12.60
CA GLU A 160 -1.09 -5.12 -12.61
C GLU A 160 -0.55 -4.16 -11.53
N ILE A 161 0.67 -4.42 -11.06
CA ILE A 161 1.42 -3.42 -10.28
C ILE A 161 2.11 -2.48 -11.26
N SER A 162 1.99 -1.19 -11.05
CA SER A 162 2.76 -0.17 -11.79
C SER A 162 3.70 0.61 -10.86
N VAL A 163 4.84 1.05 -11.41
CA VAL A 163 5.71 2.04 -10.77
C VAL A 163 5.48 3.38 -11.47
N THR A 164 5.08 4.37 -10.69
CA THR A 164 4.68 5.69 -11.22
C THR A 164 5.36 6.79 -10.42
N ARG A 165 5.83 7.84 -11.11
CA ARG A 165 6.36 9.03 -10.42
C ARG A 165 5.21 9.79 -9.75
N ILE A 166 5.48 10.37 -8.58
CA ILE A 166 4.45 11.07 -7.78
C ILE A 166 3.76 12.17 -8.60
N ASN A 167 4.51 12.93 -9.40
CA ASN A 167 3.92 13.99 -10.22
C ASN A 167 2.99 13.46 -11.33
N ASP A 168 3.21 12.22 -11.78
CA ASP A 168 2.38 11.61 -12.82
C ASP A 168 1.06 11.07 -12.28
N LEU A 169 0.98 10.81 -10.96
CA LEU A 169 -0.28 10.41 -10.32
C LEU A 169 -1.39 11.43 -10.53
N PHE A 170 -1.06 12.72 -10.46
CA PHE A 170 -2.05 13.81 -10.55
C PHE A 170 -2.51 14.11 -11.99
N LYS A 171 -1.98 13.38 -13.00
CA LYS A 171 -2.37 13.55 -14.41
C LYS A 171 -3.55 12.68 -14.84
N GLY A 172 -3.99 11.76 -13.98
CA GLY A 172 -5.10 10.84 -14.25
C GLY A 172 -6.47 11.53 -14.20
N GLU A 173 -7.50 10.79 -14.62
CA GLU A 173 -8.88 11.21 -14.42
C GLU A 173 -9.18 11.36 -12.94
N SER A 174 -9.85 12.45 -12.57
CA SER A 174 -10.17 12.72 -11.18
C SER A 174 -11.64 12.38 -10.85
N LEU A 175 -11.84 11.84 -9.65
CA LEU A 175 -13.16 11.69 -9.05
C LEU A 175 -13.51 12.99 -8.31
N ILE A 176 -14.66 13.56 -8.63
CA ILE A 176 -15.08 14.84 -8.03
C ILE A 176 -15.94 14.56 -6.80
N TYR A 177 -15.58 15.17 -5.68
CA TYR A 177 -16.34 15.10 -4.43
C TYR A 177 -16.50 16.50 -3.82
N ASP A 178 -17.64 16.67 -3.14
CA ASP A 178 -17.89 17.86 -2.32
C ASP A 178 -16.95 17.90 -1.10
N ARG A 179 -16.53 19.10 -0.71
CA ARG A 179 -15.64 19.33 0.43
C ARG A 179 -16.21 18.76 1.74
N SER A 180 -17.51 18.76 1.90
CA SER A 180 -18.20 18.21 3.07
C SER A 180 -18.09 16.68 3.21
N ALA A 181 -17.77 15.97 2.12
CA ALA A 181 -17.54 14.52 2.16
C ALA A 181 -16.21 14.13 2.80
N LEU A 182 -15.33 15.11 3.06
CA LEU A 182 -13.99 14.89 3.59
C LEU A 182 -13.88 15.38 5.04
N GLN A 183 -13.21 14.58 5.86
CA GLN A 183 -12.71 14.98 7.16
C GLN A 183 -11.26 15.45 7.01
N TRP A 184 -11.03 16.73 7.09
CA TRP A 184 -9.71 17.34 7.00
C TRP A 184 -8.86 16.99 8.23
N ILE A 185 -7.56 16.76 7.99
CA ILE A 185 -6.58 16.37 9.01
C ILE A 185 -5.48 17.42 9.02
N ASP A 186 -5.26 17.98 10.18
CA ASP A 186 -4.08 18.82 10.43
C ASP A 186 -2.89 17.91 10.77
N ASN A 187 -1.86 17.93 9.93
CA ASN A 187 -0.71 17.06 10.05
C ASN A 187 0.56 17.85 10.41
N PRO A 188 0.96 17.86 11.68
CA PRO A 188 2.11 18.65 12.14
C PRO A 188 3.47 18.17 11.56
N HIS A 189 3.56 16.93 11.07
CA HIS A 189 4.79 16.40 10.49
C HIS A 189 5.18 17.07 9.14
N VAL A 190 4.25 17.74 8.48
CA VAL A 190 4.53 18.53 7.27
C VAL A 190 5.59 19.59 7.52
N LEU A 191 5.49 20.30 8.66
CA LEU A 191 6.43 21.38 9.01
C LEU A 191 7.85 20.86 9.20
N SER A 192 8.02 19.70 9.84
CA SER A 192 9.36 19.12 10.06
C SER A 192 10.01 18.66 8.77
N HIS A 193 9.26 18.03 7.86
CA HIS A 193 9.79 17.57 6.58
C HIS A 193 10.13 18.74 5.65
N GLY A 194 9.26 19.72 5.52
CA GLY A 194 9.49 20.93 4.72
C GLY A 194 10.74 21.73 5.16
N ASN A 195 11.17 21.53 6.40
CA ASN A 195 12.37 22.14 6.98
C ASN A 195 13.61 21.23 6.94
N THR A 196 13.59 20.12 6.22
CA THR A 196 14.73 19.22 6.09
C THR A 196 15.39 19.38 4.71
N ASN A 197 16.69 19.62 4.70
CA ASN A 197 17.52 19.49 3.52
C ASN A 197 18.15 18.09 3.52
N PHE A 198 18.41 17.57 2.34
CA PHE A 198 19.06 16.26 2.21
C PHE A 198 20.43 16.43 1.56
N LEU A 199 21.42 15.75 2.12
CA LEU A 199 22.79 15.74 1.61
C LEU A 199 23.35 14.32 1.54
N SER A 200 24.34 14.15 0.70
CA SER A 200 25.23 13.00 0.62
C SER A 200 26.69 13.47 0.61
N ILE A 201 27.61 12.54 0.64
CA ILE A 201 29.05 12.80 0.51
C ILE A 201 29.54 11.97 -0.66
N ASP A 202 30.32 12.56 -1.55
CA ASP A 202 30.99 11.88 -2.65
C ASP A 202 32.23 11.09 -2.19
N ASP A 203 32.86 10.37 -3.11
CA ASP A 203 34.04 9.57 -2.83
C ASP A 203 35.29 10.41 -2.46
N ASN A 204 35.27 11.73 -2.72
CA ASN A 204 36.33 12.69 -2.39
C ASN A 204 36.07 13.41 -1.05
N GLY A 205 34.96 13.10 -0.39
CA GLY A 205 34.55 13.75 0.85
C GLY A 205 33.82 15.09 0.67
N SER A 206 33.44 15.45 -0.55
CA SER A 206 32.70 16.68 -0.81
C SER A 206 31.19 16.48 -0.63
N ASP A 207 30.51 17.51 -0.14
CA ASP A 207 29.06 17.49 0.05
C ASP A 207 28.31 17.53 -1.28
N ILE A 208 27.39 16.58 -1.48
CA ILE A 208 26.38 16.60 -2.53
C ILE A 208 25.09 17.10 -1.90
N LEU A 209 24.56 18.20 -2.43
CA LEU A 209 23.35 18.85 -1.90
C LEU A 209 22.16 18.66 -2.84
N GLY A 210 21.01 18.31 -2.30
CA GLY A 210 19.71 18.31 -3.01
C GLY A 210 19.12 19.72 -3.17
N SER A 211 19.49 20.64 -2.29
CA SER A 211 19.09 22.06 -2.31
C SER A 211 20.04 22.88 -1.44
N PRO A 212 20.10 24.22 -1.62
CA PRO A 212 20.92 25.09 -0.76
C PRO A 212 20.62 24.88 0.73
N LEU A 213 21.67 24.86 1.56
CA LEU A 213 21.54 24.74 3.02
C LEU A 213 21.08 26.10 3.59
N ASN A 214 19.81 26.24 3.90
CA ASN A 214 19.22 27.46 4.45
C ASN A 214 18.75 27.23 5.89
N ASN A 215 19.65 27.12 6.87
CA ASN A 215 19.32 26.99 8.29
C ASN A 215 18.24 25.94 8.63
N LYS A 216 18.19 24.85 7.87
CA LYS A 216 17.22 23.77 8.02
C LYS A 216 17.89 22.53 8.62
N GLN A 217 17.08 21.63 9.14
CA GLN A 217 17.55 20.30 9.51
C GLN A 217 18.21 19.61 8.31
N VAL A 218 19.23 18.80 8.58
CA VAL A 218 19.96 18.05 7.55
C VAL A 218 19.69 16.57 7.73
N GLY A 219 19.19 15.94 6.66
CA GLY A 219 19.07 14.48 6.54
C GLY A 219 20.20 13.93 5.68
N TYR A 220 20.97 12.97 6.21
CA TYR A 220 22.04 12.33 5.47
C TYR A 220 21.57 11.06 4.77
N TYR A 221 21.80 11.01 3.45
CA TYR A 221 21.49 9.84 2.63
C TYR A 221 22.75 9.41 1.86
N PRO A 222 23.44 8.34 2.30
CA PRO A 222 24.68 7.90 1.69
C PRO A 222 24.46 7.46 0.24
N ARG A 223 25.42 7.81 -0.63
CA ARG A 223 25.44 7.44 -2.05
C ARG A 223 24.25 7.91 -2.85
N ALA A 224 23.59 8.97 -2.43
CA ALA A 224 22.53 9.60 -3.20
C ALA A 224 23.13 10.70 -4.08
N ASP A 225 22.69 10.81 -5.34
CA ASP A 225 23.02 11.92 -6.23
C ASP A 225 22.14 13.15 -5.92
N ALA A 226 22.48 14.30 -6.52
CA ALA A 226 21.75 15.54 -6.30
C ALA A 226 20.28 15.45 -6.71
N ARG A 227 19.95 14.69 -7.77
CA ARG A 227 18.58 14.44 -8.23
C ARG A 227 17.80 13.60 -7.21
N GLU A 228 18.39 12.51 -6.70
CA GLU A 228 17.78 11.67 -5.67
C GLU A 228 17.51 12.48 -4.39
N LEU A 229 18.46 13.34 -3.98
CA LEU A 229 18.30 14.22 -2.81
C LEU A 229 17.19 15.26 -3.00
N GLN A 230 17.01 15.80 -4.21
CA GLN A 230 15.86 16.64 -4.54
C GLN A 230 14.55 15.87 -4.47
N ASN A 231 14.51 14.65 -5.00
CA ASN A 231 13.33 13.79 -4.99
C ASN A 231 12.87 13.44 -3.58
N LEU A 232 13.79 13.28 -2.62
CA LEU A 232 13.45 13.01 -1.21
C LEU A 232 12.60 14.12 -0.58
N ARG A 233 12.58 15.32 -1.14
CA ARG A 233 11.74 16.42 -0.67
C ARG A 233 10.29 16.31 -1.12
N ARG A 234 10.03 15.57 -2.19
CA ARG A 234 8.68 15.36 -2.73
C ARG A 234 7.98 14.26 -1.96
N ILE A 235 7.01 14.65 -1.15
CA ILE A 235 6.26 13.71 -0.32
C ILE A 235 4.76 13.89 -0.50
N LEU A 236 4.05 12.79 -0.35
CA LEU A 236 2.61 12.77 -0.25
C LEU A 236 2.21 12.88 1.23
N VAL A 237 1.58 13.98 1.59
CA VAL A 237 1.16 14.25 2.96
C VAL A 237 -0.34 14.08 3.09
N THR A 238 -0.76 13.23 4.03
CA THR A 238 -2.19 13.04 4.32
C THR A 238 -2.81 14.35 4.78
N LYS A 239 -3.83 14.80 4.06
CA LYS A 239 -4.59 16.04 4.32
C LYS A 239 -6.04 15.77 4.69
N ALA A 240 -6.59 14.65 4.27
CA ALA A 240 -7.98 14.34 4.53
C ALA A 240 -8.24 12.83 4.62
N LYS A 241 -9.36 12.51 5.25
CA LYS A 241 -9.93 11.17 5.32
C LYS A 241 -11.37 11.24 4.80
N MET A 242 -11.76 10.22 4.04
CA MET A 242 -13.13 10.05 3.57
C MET A 242 -13.68 8.71 4.07
N VAL A 243 -14.90 8.70 4.56
CA VAL A 243 -15.65 7.48 4.88
C VAL A 243 -17.03 7.58 4.23
N ARG A 244 -17.39 6.57 3.44
CA ARG A 244 -18.65 6.55 2.71
C ARG A 244 -19.16 5.13 2.48
N GLN A 245 -20.34 4.99 1.90
CA GLN A 245 -20.78 3.70 1.36
C GLN A 245 -19.74 3.16 0.37
N LEU A 246 -19.74 1.84 0.17
CA LEU A 246 -18.81 1.19 -0.73
C LEU A 246 -18.71 1.92 -2.07
N ASP A 247 -17.51 2.34 -2.42
CA ASP A 247 -17.15 2.97 -3.68
C ASP A 247 -15.85 2.33 -4.17
N ASP A 248 -15.96 1.39 -5.09
CA ASP A 248 -14.87 0.59 -5.64
C ASP A 248 -13.97 1.37 -6.62
N ARG A 249 -14.39 2.58 -7.03
CA ARG A 249 -13.56 3.48 -7.84
C ARG A 249 -12.42 4.11 -7.02
N LEU A 250 -12.60 4.21 -5.70
CA LEU A 250 -11.58 4.75 -4.78
C LEU A 250 -10.52 3.69 -4.50
N ASN A 251 -9.44 3.69 -5.24
CA ASN A 251 -8.28 2.85 -5.02
C ASN A 251 -7.03 3.70 -4.79
N ALA A 252 -5.98 3.12 -4.21
CA ALA A 252 -4.70 3.83 -4.07
C ALA A 252 -4.19 4.28 -5.43
N GLY A 253 -3.82 5.57 -5.54
CA GLY A 253 -3.45 6.22 -6.79
C GLY A 253 -4.59 6.94 -7.53
N SER A 254 -5.87 6.72 -7.14
CA SER A 254 -6.97 7.51 -7.69
C SER A 254 -6.82 8.97 -7.32
N VAL A 255 -7.06 9.86 -8.30
CA VAL A 255 -7.07 11.31 -8.06
C VAL A 255 -8.46 11.74 -7.63
N VAL A 256 -8.51 12.59 -6.64
CA VAL A 256 -9.75 13.16 -6.09
C VAL A 256 -9.66 14.69 -6.20
N THR A 257 -10.58 15.28 -6.93
CA THR A 257 -10.77 16.73 -6.96
C THR A 257 -11.87 17.11 -5.98
N VAL A 258 -11.53 18.02 -5.09
CA VAL A 258 -12.45 18.57 -4.10
C VAL A 258 -12.86 19.96 -4.54
N ASP A 259 -14.14 20.15 -4.74
CA ASP A 259 -14.72 21.43 -5.17
C ASP A 259 -15.48 22.05 -4.00
N ASP A 260 -15.19 23.31 -3.67
CA ASP A 260 -15.93 24.09 -2.69
C ASP A 260 -16.66 25.27 -3.33
N GLY A 261 -16.73 25.29 -4.67
CA GLY A 261 -17.35 26.37 -5.45
C GLY A 261 -16.46 27.59 -5.68
N SER A 262 -15.35 27.73 -4.94
CA SER A 262 -14.40 28.83 -5.04
C SER A 262 -12.98 28.39 -5.38
N SER A 263 -12.60 27.19 -5.00
CA SER A 263 -11.29 26.58 -5.25
C SER A 263 -11.42 25.08 -5.52
N GLN A 264 -10.46 24.55 -6.24
CA GLN A 264 -10.33 23.13 -6.50
C GLN A 264 -9.01 22.62 -5.92
N ASP A 265 -9.10 21.70 -4.97
CA ASP A 265 -7.95 21.00 -4.42
C ASP A 265 -7.83 19.61 -5.08
N SER A 266 -6.64 19.28 -5.57
CA SER A 266 -6.37 17.95 -6.12
C SER A 266 -5.62 17.12 -5.09
N LEU A 267 -6.20 15.97 -4.73
CA LEU A 267 -5.65 15.03 -3.78
C LEU A 267 -5.47 13.66 -4.44
N VAL A 268 -4.59 12.84 -3.91
CA VAL A 268 -4.43 11.44 -4.32
C VAL A 268 -4.75 10.50 -3.18
N VAL A 269 -5.38 9.38 -3.47
CA VAL A 269 -5.65 8.33 -2.49
C VAL A 269 -4.35 7.59 -2.18
N LEU A 270 -3.86 7.70 -0.94
CA LEU A 270 -2.71 6.93 -0.45
C LEU A 270 -3.09 5.49 -0.14
N THR A 271 -4.22 5.35 0.53
CA THR A 271 -4.77 4.07 0.99
C THR A 271 -6.27 4.10 0.81
N ALA A 272 -6.83 3.06 0.22
CA ALA A 272 -8.25 2.78 0.24
C ALA A 272 -8.50 1.43 0.92
N ALA A 273 -9.45 1.41 1.86
CA ALA A 273 -9.88 0.22 2.58
C ALA A 273 -11.39 0.01 2.35
N HIS A 274 -11.74 -1.09 1.71
CA HIS A 274 -13.12 -1.50 1.44
C HIS A 274 -13.51 -2.55 2.49
N ARG A 275 -14.37 -2.15 3.42
CA ARG A 275 -14.87 -3.02 4.47
C ARG A 275 -16.17 -3.68 4.08
N TYR A 276 -16.24 -4.97 4.30
CA TYR A 276 -17.41 -5.81 4.16
C TYR A 276 -17.65 -6.53 5.48
N ASP A 277 -18.80 -6.30 6.10
CA ASP A 277 -19.27 -6.99 7.27
C ASP A 277 -20.62 -7.62 6.92
N THR A 278 -20.73 -8.92 7.05
CA THR A 278 -21.93 -9.63 6.57
C THR A 278 -23.06 -9.68 7.61
N GLY A 279 -22.77 -9.25 8.84
CA GLY A 279 -23.71 -9.42 9.96
C GLY A 279 -23.88 -10.88 10.41
N ALA A 280 -23.00 -11.79 9.99
CA ALA A 280 -23.09 -13.24 10.27
C ALA A 280 -23.10 -13.60 11.76
N LEU A 281 -22.70 -12.68 12.64
CA LEU A 281 -22.74 -12.80 14.08
C LEU A 281 -23.93 -12.07 14.73
N GLY A 282 -24.93 -11.64 13.94
CA GLY A 282 -26.15 -10.97 14.42
C GLY A 282 -26.13 -9.44 14.34
N GLY A 283 -25.09 -8.84 13.74
CA GLY A 283 -25.00 -7.40 13.46
C GLY A 283 -25.73 -7.01 12.16
N ARG A 284 -25.78 -5.70 11.88
CA ARG A 284 -26.21 -5.22 10.55
C ARG A 284 -25.06 -5.37 9.54
N PRO A 285 -25.34 -5.75 8.29
CA PRO A 285 -24.33 -5.73 7.24
C PRO A 285 -23.78 -4.31 7.04
N ILE A 286 -22.46 -4.18 6.88
CA ILE A 286 -21.80 -2.92 6.58
C ILE A 286 -20.99 -3.10 5.32
N MET A 287 -21.14 -2.19 4.37
CA MET A 287 -20.31 -2.07 3.19
C MET A 287 -19.86 -0.61 3.08
N ALA A 288 -18.59 -0.36 3.31
CA ALA A 288 -18.06 0.98 3.38
C ALA A 288 -16.66 1.07 2.78
N THR A 289 -16.34 2.22 2.19
CA THR A 289 -15.01 2.60 1.76
C THR A 289 -14.47 3.68 2.66
N GLN A 290 -13.26 3.48 3.15
CA GLN A 290 -12.46 4.49 3.83
C GLN A 290 -11.22 4.78 3.00
N ALA A 291 -11.00 6.06 2.66
CA ALA A 291 -9.83 6.50 1.91
C ALA A 291 -9.06 7.56 2.70
N TRP A 292 -7.74 7.49 2.65
CA TRP A 292 -6.82 8.53 3.13
C TRP A 292 -6.26 9.25 1.91
N LEU A 293 -6.43 10.56 1.90
CA LEU A 293 -6.14 11.43 0.78
C LEU A 293 -4.95 12.32 1.12
N ALA A 294 -4.05 12.46 0.18
CA ALA A 294 -2.84 13.23 0.33
C ALA A 294 -2.66 14.28 -0.75
N GLN A 295 -1.92 15.29 -0.41
CA GLN A 295 -1.43 16.32 -1.30
C GLN A 295 0.08 16.18 -1.48
N LEU A 296 0.58 16.56 -2.66
CA LEU A 296 2.02 16.66 -2.88
C LEU A 296 2.56 17.89 -2.17
N GLU A 297 3.57 17.70 -1.34
CA GLU A 297 4.34 18.76 -0.69
C GLU A 297 5.79 18.72 -1.18
N GLY A 298 6.48 19.88 -1.15
CA GLY A 298 7.89 20.00 -1.52
C GLY A 298 8.17 20.67 -2.86
N GLU A 299 7.14 21.07 -3.61
CA GLU A 299 7.25 21.98 -4.75
C GLU A 299 6.83 23.39 -4.30
N LYS A 300 7.77 24.18 -3.83
CA LYS A 300 7.72 25.65 -3.82
C LYS A 300 9.08 26.19 -4.15
#